data_5f3829070bb5f0e5e5187eea98951f83
#
_entry.id   5f3829070bb5f0e5e5187eea98951f83
#
_cell.length_a   1.000
_cell.length_b   1.000
_cell.length_c   1.000
_cell.angle_alpha   90.00
_cell.angle_beta   90.00
_cell.angle_gamma   90.00
#
_symmetry.space_group_name_H-M   'P 1'
#
loop_
_entity.id
_entity.type
_entity.pdbx_description
1 polymer ?
#
loop_
_entity_poly.entity_id
_entity_poly.type
_entity_poly.pdbx_seq_one_letter_code
_entity_poly.pdbx_strand_id
1 'polypeptide(L)'
;MAKQIFINLAVTDLQRSMDFYTALGFTNNPQFSDDMGKCMVWSEHIFVMLLTHEKFANFATKPIADTKSSVAGLFSLALDSVDEVNSMVNNGLKAGGTEPSEMKDYGFMQQRT
;
A
#
# COMPACT_ATOMS: atom_id res chain seq x y z
N MET A 1 4.95 -11.71 -22.58
CA MET A 1 5.27 -11.55 -21.16
C MET A 1 4.27 -10.62 -20.47
N ALA A 2 3.84 -10.98 -19.31
CA ALA A 2 2.97 -10.14 -18.52
C ALA A 2 3.70 -8.89 -18.03
N LYS A 3 3.02 -7.76 -18.05
CA LYS A 3 3.56 -6.52 -17.50
C LYS A 3 3.24 -6.47 -16.01
N GLN A 4 4.22 -6.09 -15.19
CA GLN A 4 4.09 -6.04 -13.75
C GLN A 4 4.49 -4.67 -13.23
N ILE A 5 3.89 -4.26 -12.13
CA ILE A 5 4.28 -3.03 -11.44
C ILE A 5 4.71 -3.36 -10.01
N PHE A 6 5.82 -2.77 -9.59
CA PHE A 6 6.34 -2.84 -8.24
C PHE A 6 6.39 -1.43 -7.67
N ILE A 7 5.51 -1.13 -6.75
CA ILE A 7 5.43 0.18 -6.11
C ILE A 7 6.27 0.10 -4.84
N ASN A 8 7.35 0.88 -4.78
CA ASN A 8 8.27 0.88 -3.64
C ASN A 8 7.92 2.01 -2.69
N LEU A 9 7.70 1.67 -1.43
CA LEU A 9 7.34 2.62 -0.38
C LEU A 9 8.34 2.52 0.76
N ALA A 10 8.83 3.68 1.23
CA ALA A 10 9.68 3.75 2.41
C ALA A 10 8.81 3.75 3.66
N VAL A 11 9.09 2.86 4.60
CA VAL A 11 8.32 2.72 5.84
C VAL A 11 9.23 2.76 7.05
N THR A 12 8.71 3.22 8.19
CA THR A 12 9.46 3.34 9.43
C THR A 12 9.43 2.05 10.26
N ASP A 13 8.38 1.26 10.13
CA ASP A 13 8.21 -0.01 10.84
C ASP A 13 7.73 -1.06 9.85
N LEU A 14 8.65 -1.91 9.45
CA LEU A 14 8.43 -2.89 8.38
C LEU A 14 7.36 -3.92 8.77
N GLN A 15 7.40 -4.44 9.99
CA GLN A 15 6.44 -5.44 10.46
C GLN A 15 5.03 -4.84 10.56
N ARG A 16 4.91 -3.65 11.11
CA ARG A 16 3.63 -2.96 11.23
C ARG A 16 3.01 -2.68 9.85
N SER A 17 3.83 -2.25 8.92
CA SER A 17 3.38 -1.99 7.55
C SER A 17 2.96 -3.28 6.85
N MET A 18 3.71 -4.36 7.02
CA MET A 18 3.34 -5.67 6.47
C MET A 18 2.00 -6.14 7.04
N ASP A 19 1.78 -6.00 8.33
CA ASP A 19 0.53 -6.39 8.98
C ASP A 19 -0.64 -5.56 8.44
N PHE A 20 -0.43 -4.26 8.23
CA PHE A 20 -1.45 -3.37 7.66
C PHE A 20 -1.86 -3.82 6.25
N TYR A 21 -0.89 -4.05 5.37
CA TYR A 21 -1.18 -4.48 3.99
C TYR A 21 -1.79 -5.87 3.94
N THR A 22 -1.40 -6.75 4.85
CA THR A 22 -2.04 -8.06 4.99
C THR A 22 -3.52 -7.91 5.35
N ALA A 23 -3.84 -6.99 6.25
CA ALA A 23 -5.23 -6.71 6.62
C ALA A 23 -6.06 -6.15 5.45
N LEU A 24 -5.41 -5.42 4.53
CA LEU A 24 -6.06 -4.92 3.32
C LEU A 24 -6.33 -6.01 2.27
N GLY A 25 -5.70 -7.18 2.40
CA GLY A 25 -5.88 -8.28 1.45
C GLY A 25 -4.66 -8.61 0.60
N PHE A 26 -3.53 -7.96 0.86
CA PHE A 26 -2.26 -8.32 0.22
C PHE A 26 -1.69 -9.58 0.86
N THR A 27 -0.89 -10.31 0.10
CA THR A 27 -0.20 -11.50 0.58
C THR A 27 1.31 -11.28 0.54
N ASN A 28 2.00 -11.55 1.65
CA ASN A 28 3.46 -11.47 1.67
C ASN A 28 4.08 -12.59 0.85
N ASN A 29 5.08 -12.24 0.02
CA ASN A 29 5.91 -13.21 -0.67
C ASN A 29 7.25 -13.32 0.06
N PRO A 30 7.48 -14.39 0.85
CA PRO A 30 8.73 -14.54 1.62
C PRO A 30 9.98 -14.68 0.77
N GLN A 31 9.86 -15.18 -0.45
CA GLN A 31 10.99 -15.34 -1.37
C GLN A 31 11.66 -14.02 -1.73
N PHE A 32 10.87 -12.95 -1.79
CA PHE A 32 11.35 -11.61 -2.11
C PHE A 32 11.26 -10.68 -0.90
N SER A 33 11.37 -11.23 0.29
CA SER A 33 11.28 -10.49 1.56
C SER A 33 12.48 -10.83 2.44
N ASP A 34 12.99 -9.81 3.14
CA ASP A 34 14.08 -9.94 4.11
C ASP A 34 13.90 -8.92 5.24
N ASP A 35 14.98 -8.65 5.99
CA ASP A 35 14.94 -7.71 7.11
C ASP A 35 14.78 -6.24 6.69
N MET A 36 14.99 -5.93 5.42
CA MET A 36 14.98 -4.55 4.92
C MET A 36 13.85 -4.29 3.91
N GLY A 37 13.15 -5.33 3.48
CA GLY A 37 12.07 -5.18 2.51
C GLY A 37 11.09 -6.33 2.54
N LYS A 38 9.82 -6.03 2.34
CA LYS A 38 8.74 -7.02 2.25
C LYS A 38 7.99 -6.84 0.94
N CYS A 39 7.86 -7.94 0.19
CA CYS A 39 7.08 -7.96 -1.03
C CYS A 39 5.63 -8.31 -0.71
N MET A 40 4.73 -7.38 -0.97
CA MET A 40 3.29 -7.57 -0.75
C MET A 40 2.59 -7.71 -2.09
N VAL A 41 1.91 -8.83 -2.27
CA VAL A 41 1.29 -9.20 -3.55
C VAL A 41 -0.19 -8.84 -3.51
N TRP A 42 -0.62 -7.96 -4.41
CA TRP A 42 -2.03 -7.67 -4.65
C TRP A 42 -2.63 -8.64 -5.67
N SER A 43 -1.93 -8.82 -6.77
CA SER A 43 -2.26 -9.76 -7.84
C SER A 43 -0.96 -10.24 -8.48
N GLU A 44 -1.06 -11.13 -9.46
CA GLU A 44 0.13 -11.62 -10.18
C GLU A 44 0.86 -10.53 -10.98
N HIS A 45 0.29 -9.34 -11.10
CA HIS A 45 0.87 -8.22 -11.86
C HIS A 45 1.14 -6.98 -11.02
N ILE A 46 0.62 -6.91 -9.80
CA ILE A 46 0.67 -5.70 -8.96
C ILE A 46 1.28 -6.05 -7.61
N PHE A 47 2.37 -5.35 -7.27
CA PHE A 47 3.13 -5.59 -6.05
C PHE A 47 3.44 -4.27 -5.35
N VAL A 48 3.46 -4.31 -4.03
CA VAL A 48 3.94 -3.21 -3.20
C VAL A 48 5.16 -3.72 -2.43
N MET A 49 6.30 -3.04 -2.62
CA MET A 49 7.52 -3.33 -1.87
C MET A 49 7.61 -2.37 -0.70
N LEU A 50 7.49 -2.91 0.50
CA LEU A 50 7.71 -2.14 1.72
C LEU A 50 9.18 -2.19 2.06
N LEU A 51 9.84 -1.05 2.07
CA LEU A 51 11.29 -0.97 2.27
C LEU A 51 11.60 -0.13 3.50
N THR A 52 12.63 -0.53 4.24
CA THR A 52 13.20 0.36 5.25
C THR A 52 13.72 1.63 4.57
N HIS A 53 13.87 2.73 5.32
CA HIS A 53 14.45 3.96 4.79
C HIS A 53 15.86 3.73 4.25
N GLU A 54 16.65 2.90 4.94
CA GLU A 54 18.00 2.54 4.50
C GLU A 54 17.99 1.86 3.12
N LYS A 55 17.12 0.87 2.95
CA LYS A 55 17.01 0.16 1.68
C LYS A 55 16.49 1.05 0.57
N PHE A 56 15.46 1.84 0.85
CA PHE A 56 14.87 2.76 -0.11
C PHE A 56 15.91 3.79 -0.59
N ALA A 57 16.73 4.29 0.31
CA ALA A 57 17.77 5.28 -0.02
C ALA A 57 18.78 4.75 -1.04
N ASN A 58 18.99 3.44 -1.10
CA ASN A 58 19.89 2.84 -2.09
C ASN A 58 19.36 2.98 -3.53
N PHE A 59 18.06 3.12 -3.69
CA PHE A 59 17.44 3.27 -5.01
C PHE A 59 17.09 4.73 -5.33
N ALA A 60 16.93 5.56 -4.30
CA ALA A 60 16.53 6.95 -4.47
C ALA A 60 17.73 7.83 -4.78
N THR A 61 17.54 8.80 -5.67
CA THR A 61 18.59 9.78 -6.02
C THR A 61 18.39 11.10 -5.31
N LYS A 62 17.32 11.23 -4.53
CA LYS A 62 16.95 12.43 -3.76
C LYS A 62 16.50 12.00 -2.37
N PRO A 63 16.44 12.94 -1.41
CA PRO A 63 15.95 12.63 -0.08
C PRO A 63 14.55 12.02 -0.09
N ILE A 64 14.30 11.10 0.86
CA ILE A 64 13.00 10.47 1.02
C ILE A 64 11.99 11.53 1.50
N ALA A 65 10.82 11.58 0.86
CA ALA A 65 9.78 12.52 1.22
C ALA A 65 9.22 12.22 2.63
N ASP A 66 8.93 13.28 3.38
CA ASP A 66 8.23 13.16 4.65
C ASP A 66 6.74 13.04 4.39
N THR A 67 6.22 11.81 4.43
CA THR A 67 4.82 11.53 4.14
C THR A 67 3.87 11.90 5.27
N LYS A 68 4.39 12.32 6.43
CA LYS A 68 3.56 12.85 7.52
C LYS A 68 3.14 14.29 7.26
N SER A 69 3.95 15.04 6.54
CA SER A 69 3.70 16.46 6.24
C SER A 69 3.37 16.72 4.78
N SER A 70 3.61 15.75 3.89
CA SER A 70 3.46 15.91 2.45
C SER A 70 2.93 14.64 1.81
N VAL A 71 2.30 14.78 0.66
CA VAL A 71 1.83 13.66 -0.15
C VAL A 71 2.92 13.30 -1.16
N ALA A 72 3.43 12.07 -1.08
CA ALA A 72 4.43 11.57 -2.03
C ALA A 72 3.79 10.96 -3.28
N GLY A 73 2.56 10.44 -3.16
CA GLY A 73 1.84 9.85 -4.27
C GLY A 73 0.46 9.41 -3.82
N LEU A 74 -0.41 9.19 -4.79
CA LEU A 74 -1.75 8.65 -4.57
C LEU A 74 -1.88 7.36 -5.36
N PHE A 75 -2.32 6.30 -4.70
CA PHE A 75 -2.48 4.99 -5.33
C PHE A 75 -3.93 4.55 -5.16
N SER A 76 -4.55 4.18 -6.26
CA SER A 76 -5.95 3.77 -6.27
C SER A 76 -6.06 2.32 -6.68
N LEU A 77 -6.78 1.55 -5.87
CA LEU A 77 -7.12 0.17 -6.18
C LEU A 77 -8.60 0.11 -6.57
N ALA A 78 -8.89 -0.46 -7.71
CA ALA A 78 -10.25 -0.64 -8.17
C ALA A 78 -10.76 -2.01 -7.73
N LEU A 79 -11.92 -2.04 -7.10
CA LEU A 79 -12.60 -3.25 -6.67
C LEU A 79 -13.95 -3.37 -7.37
N ASP A 80 -14.49 -4.58 -7.41
CA ASP A 80 -15.67 -4.87 -8.23
C ASP A 80 -17.00 -4.45 -7.59
N SER A 81 -17.02 -4.20 -6.28
CA SER A 81 -18.25 -3.85 -5.57
C SER A 81 -18.02 -2.85 -4.45
N VAL A 82 -19.09 -2.17 -4.07
CA VAL A 82 -19.11 -1.26 -2.91
C VAL A 82 -18.79 -2.02 -1.62
N ASP A 83 -19.30 -3.24 -1.50
CA ASP A 83 -19.05 -4.07 -0.31
C ASP A 83 -17.56 -4.40 -0.16
N GLU A 84 -16.88 -4.70 -1.26
CA GLU A 84 -15.44 -4.96 -1.25
C GLU A 84 -14.64 -3.71 -0.86
N VAL A 85 -15.03 -2.55 -1.37
CA VAL A 85 -14.41 -1.28 -0.99
C VAL A 85 -14.59 -1.02 0.50
N ASN A 86 -15.79 -1.18 1.01
CA ASN A 86 -16.08 -0.95 2.43
C ASN A 86 -15.33 -1.94 3.32
N SER A 87 -15.27 -3.21 2.94
CA SER A 87 -14.54 -4.24 3.70
C SER A 87 -13.05 -3.91 3.76
N MET A 88 -12.46 -3.53 2.64
CA MET A 88 -11.05 -3.19 2.58
C MET A 88 -10.71 -1.98 3.46
N VAL A 89 -11.50 -0.92 3.37
CA VAL A 89 -11.27 0.29 4.18
C VAL A 89 -11.48 -0.01 5.67
N ASN A 90 -12.53 -0.74 6.01
CA ASN A 90 -12.80 -1.08 7.41
C ASN A 90 -11.69 -1.95 8.00
N ASN A 91 -11.17 -2.90 7.24
CA ASN A 91 -10.03 -3.72 7.66
C ASN A 91 -8.77 -2.86 7.87
N GLY A 92 -8.54 -1.88 6.97
CA GLY A 92 -7.44 -0.94 7.12
C GLY A 92 -7.55 -0.09 8.36
N LEU A 93 -8.74 0.40 8.67
CA LEU A 93 -8.99 1.18 9.89
C LEU A 93 -8.72 0.35 11.15
N LYS A 94 -9.14 -0.91 11.17
CA LYS A 94 -8.87 -1.82 12.29
C LYS A 94 -7.38 -2.09 12.46
N ALA A 95 -6.63 -2.06 11.38
CA ALA A 95 -5.19 -2.32 11.38
C ALA A 95 -4.34 -1.05 11.60
N GLY A 96 -4.96 0.06 11.98
CA GLY A 96 -4.26 1.30 12.33
C GLY A 96 -4.21 2.36 11.25
N GLY A 97 -4.90 2.14 10.13
CA GLY A 97 -5.03 3.15 9.09
C GLY A 97 -5.98 4.27 9.47
N THR A 98 -5.99 5.32 8.67
CA THR A 98 -6.91 6.46 8.84
C THR A 98 -7.66 6.72 7.55
N GLU A 99 -8.84 7.30 7.67
CA GLU A 99 -9.64 7.72 6.53
C GLU A 99 -9.73 9.26 6.55
N PRO A 100 -8.84 9.96 5.82
CA PRO A 100 -8.71 11.41 5.94
C PRO A 100 -9.85 12.20 5.30
N SER A 101 -10.66 11.57 4.45
CA SER A 101 -11.78 12.24 3.80
C SER A 101 -13.00 11.33 3.76
N GLU A 102 -14.18 11.95 3.60
CA GLU A 102 -15.44 11.21 3.50
C GLU A 102 -15.53 10.45 2.18
N MET A 103 -16.36 9.40 2.19
CA MET A 103 -16.69 8.65 0.98
C MET A 103 -17.29 9.60 -0.07
N LYS A 104 -16.86 9.41 -1.31
CA LYS A 104 -17.36 10.18 -2.46
C LYS A 104 -18.09 9.26 -3.43
N ASP A 105 -19.29 9.68 -3.83
CA ASP A 105 -20.09 8.97 -4.80
C ASP A 105 -20.16 9.82 -6.08
N TYR A 106 -19.55 9.31 -7.15
CA TYR A 106 -19.50 9.99 -8.45
C TYR A 106 -20.56 9.48 -9.43
N GLY A 107 -21.49 8.61 -8.97
CA GLY A 107 -22.49 8.00 -9.81
C GLY A 107 -22.02 6.74 -10.50
N PHE A 108 -20.94 6.82 -11.26
CA PHE A 108 -20.33 5.67 -11.92
C PHE A 108 -19.34 4.91 -11.03
N MET A 109 -18.91 5.50 -9.91
CA MET A 109 -18.02 4.87 -8.94
C MET A 109 -18.16 5.50 -7.56
N GLN A 110 -17.79 4.76 -6.54
CA GLN A 110 -17.64 5.26 -5.17
C GLN A 110 -16.17 5.15 -4.76
N GLN A 111 -15.71 6.14 -4.00
CA GLN A 111 -14.35 6.23 -3.55
C GLN A 111 -14.29 6.39 -2.03
N ARG A 112 -13.42 5.60 -1.40
CA ARG A 112 -12.99 5.78 -0.01
C ARG A 112 -11.47 5.87 0.04
N THR A 113 -10.97 6.70 0.97
CA THR A 113 -9.52 6.96 1.09
C THR A 113 -9.01 6.51 2.44
#